data_49b20a99d35f35ce5025aa42db66dea3
#
_entry.id   49b20a99d35f35ce5025aa42db66dea3
#
_cell.length_a   1.000
_cell.length_b   1.000
_cell.length_c   1.000
_cell.angle_alpha   90.00
_cell.angle_beta   90.00
_cell.angle_gamma   90.00
#
_symmetry.space_group_name_H-M   'P 1'
#
loop_
_entity.id
_entity.type
_entity.pdbx_description
1 polymer ?
#
loop_
_entity_poly.entity_id
_entity_poly.type
_entity_poly.pdbx_seq_one_letter_code
_entity_poly.pdbx_strand_id
1 'polypeptide(L)' 'MADFAERIKELRMEQGMTQEALGKVIGVKRYAVYTYERGLNYPEARCLIMLADYFKVSLDYLVGRTDNPEINR' A
#
# COMPACT_ATOMS: atom_id res chain seq x y z
N MET A 1 16.34 1.18 0.24
CA MET A 1 15.00 1.66 -0.17
C MET A 1 13.99 0.57 0.14
N ALA A 2 12.87 0.91 0.79
CA ALA A 2 11.82 -0.06 1.10
C ALA A 2 11.11 -0.51 -0.18
N ASP A 3 10.74 -1.78 -0.25
CA ASP A 3 9.92 -2.26 -1.38
C ASP A 3 8.43 -2.05 -1.05
N PHE A 4 7.56 -2.43 -1.99
CA PHE A 4 6.12 -2.28 -1.81
C PHE A 4 5.62 -2.98 -0.54
N ALA A 5 6.06 -4.20 -0.30
CA ALA A 5 5.58 -4.99 0.84
C ALA A 5 5.86 -4.26 2.16
N GLU A 6 7.08 -3.80 2.35
CA GLU A 6 7.46 -3.06 3.54
C GLU A 6 6.72 -1.73 3.63
N ARG A 7 6.60 -1.02 2.50
CA ARG A 7 6.00 0.30 2.47
C ARG A 7 4.53 0.27 2.83
N ILE A 8 3.77 -0.69 2.26
CA ILE A 8 2.34 -0.78 2.54
C ILE A 8 2.09 -1.14 4.01
N LYS A 9 2.93 -2.00 4.58
CA LYS A 9 2.81 -2.37 5.98
C LYS A 9 3.10 -1.17 6.89
N GLU A 10 4.16 -0.40 6.59
CA GLU A 10 4.49 0.81 7.35
C GLU A 10 3.35 1.82 7.32
N LEU A 11 2.82 2.09 6.12
CA LEU A 11 1.73 3.06 5.97
C LEU A 11 0.49 2.62 6.75
N ARG A 12 0.15 1.33 6.67
CA ARG A 12 -0.99 0.78 7.41
C ARG A 12 -0.80 0.95 8.92
N MET A 13 0.38 0.58 9.40
CA MET A 13 0.66 0.63 10.84
C MET A 13 0.71 2.07 11.37
N GLU A 14 1.21 3.00 10.57
CA GLU A 14 1.21 4.42 10.94
C GLU A 14 -0.20 4.95 11.16
N GLN A 15 -1.18 4.41 10.43
CA GLN A 15 -2.58 4.79 10.58
C GLN A 15 -3.32 3.96 11.65
N GLY A 16 -2.62 3.03 12.29
CA GLY A 16 -3.24 2.16 13.29
C GLY A 16 -4.29 1.22 12.72
N MET A 17 -4.19 0.86 11.45
CA MET A 17 -5.18 0.03 10.75
C MET A 17 -4.83 -1.44 10.83
N THR A 18 -5.87 -2.28 10.89
CA THR A 18 -5.71 -3.73 10.72
C THR A 18 -5.61 -4.06 9.24
N GLN A 19 -5.12 -5.26 8.92
CA GLN A 19 -5.11 -5.73 7.54
C GLN A 19 -6.52 -5.82 6.98
N GLU A 20 -7.49 -6.21 7.79
CA GLU A 20 -8.89 -6.27 7.37
C GLU A 20 -9.42 -4.88 7.01
N ALA A 21 -9.12 -3.88 7.83
CA ALA A 21 -9.55 -2.51 7.56
C ALA A 21 -8.96 -1.98 6.25
N LEU A 22 -7.68 -2.24 6.01
CA LEU A 22 -7.06 -1.83 4.76
C LEU A 22 -7.67 -2.55 3.56
N GLY A 23 -7.97 -3.84 3.72
CA GLY A 23 -8.64 -4.59 2.66
C GLY A 23 -9.96 -3.96 2.24
N LYS A 24 -10.72 -3.46 3.21
CA LYS A 24 -12.00 -2.80 2.91
C LYS A 24 -11.82 -1.52 2.09
N VAL A 25 -10.71 -0.83 2.27
CA VAL A 25 -10.42 0.40 1.50
C VAL A 25 -10.32 0.09 0.01
N ILE A 26 -9.70 -1.03 -0.34
CA ILE A 26 -9.43 -1.36 -1.73
C ILE A 26 -10.28 -2.51 -2.26
N GLY A 27 -11.24 -2.98 -1.47
CA GLY A 27 -12.19 -4.00 -1.91
C GLY A 27 -11.64 -5.41 -1.97
N VAL A 28 -10.68 -5.73 -1.11
CA VAL A 28 -10.13 -7.08 -1.02
C VAL A 28 -10.25 -7.60 0.41
N LYS A 29 -10.06 -8.90 0.58
CA LYS A 29 -10.13 -9.51 1.91
C LYS A 29 -8.78 -9.41 2.63
N ARG A 30 -8.83 -9.61 3.95
CA ARG A 30 -7.63 -9.54 4.81
C ARG A 30 -6.48 -10.39 4.28
N TYR A 31 -6.78 -11.59 3.78
CA TYR A 31 -5.72 -12.47 3.30
C TYR A 31 -4.94 -11.87 2.13
N ALA A 32 -5.62 -11.13 1.25
CA ALA A 32 -4.94 -10.46 0.15
C ALA A 32 -3.93 -9.44 0.68
N VAL A 33 -4.34 -8.62 1.65
CA VAL A 33 -3.44 -7.64 2.26
C VAL A 33 -2.24 -8.34 2.91
N TYR A 34 -2.50 -9.44 3.60
CA TYR A 34 -1.44 -10.25 4.20
C TYR A 34 -0.41 -10.68 3.13
N THR A 35 -0.88 -11.17 1.98
CA THR A 35 0.04 -11.60 0.91
C THR A 35 0.84 -10.45 0.34
N TYR A 36 0.24 -9.26 0.24
CA TYR A 36 0.96 -8.07 -0.23
C TYR A 36 2.10 -7.72 0.74
N GLU A 37 1.82 -7.75 2.03
CA GLU A 37 2.80 -7.38 3.06
C GLU A 37 3.90 -8.43 3.22
N ARG A 38 3.65 -9.65 2.76
CA ARG A 38 4.66 -10.71 2.77
C ARG A 38 5.46 -10.78 1.47
N GLY A 39 5.15 -9.92 0.51
CA GLY A 39 5.83 -9.93 -0.78
C GLY A 39 5.47 -11.13 -1.65
N LEU A 40 4.35 -11.79 -1.35
CA LEU A 40 3.92 -12.97 -2.10
C LEU A 40 3.07 -12.62 -3.31
N ASN A 41 2.52 -11.42 -3.34
CA ASN A 41 1.58 -11.01 -4.38
C ASN A 41 1.56 -9.49 -4.47
N TYR A 42 1.06 -8.96 -5.60
CA TYR A 42 0.86 -7.53 -5.81
C TYR A 42 -0.59 -7.26 -6.13
N PRO A 43 -1.13 -6.12 -5.67
CA PRO A 43 -2.48 -5.72 -6.09
C PRO A 43 -2.48 -5.37 -7.58
N GLU A 44 -3.67 -5.42 -8.18
CA GLU A 44 -3.82 -4.87 -9.53
C GLU A 44 -3.63 -3.35 -9.52
N ALA A 45 -3.36 -2.79 -10.71
CA ALA A 45 -3.03 -1.36 -10.85
C ALA A 45 -4.07 -0.46 -10.20
N ARG A 46 -5.37 -0.78 -10.36
CA ARG A 46 -6.44 0.01 -9.77
C ARG A 46 -6.32 0.08 -8.25
N CYS A 47 -6.01 -1.04 -7.62
CA CYS A 47 -5.85 -1.09 -6.17
C CYS A 47 -4.62 -0.32 -5.71
N LEU A 48 -3.54 -0.36 -6.50
CA LEU A 48 -2.34 0.43 -6.19
C LEU A 48 -2.66 1.93 -6.19
N ILE A 49 -3.44 2.37 -7.18
CA ILE A 49 -3.85 3.78 -7.26
C ILE A 49 -4.71 4.14 -6.05
N MET A 50 -5.65 3.27 -5.69
CA MET A 50 -6.51 3.52 -4.52
C MET A 50 -5.70 3.61 -3.23
N LEU A 51 -4.69 2.75 -3.07
CA LEU A 51 -3.82 2.79 -1.90
C LEU A 51 -3.01 4.07 -1.85
N ALA A 52 -2.43 4.48 -2.98
CA ALA A 52 -1.65 5.71 -3.04
C ALA A 52 -2.54 6.91 -2.69
N ASP A 53 -3.75 6.95 -3.24
CA ASP A 53 -4.70 8.02 -2.95
C ASP A 53 -5.12 8.03 -1.47
N TYR A 54 -5.39 6.85 -0.92
CA TYR A 54 -5.82 6.74 0.47
C TYR A 54 -4.74 7.23 1.43
N PHE A 55 -3.50 6.85 1.19
CA PHE A 55 -2.38 7.25 2.05
C PHE A 55 -1.80 8.61 1.65
N LYS A 56 -2.29 9.20 0.56
CA LYS A 56 -1.85 10.51 0.07
C LYS A 56 -0.36 10.54 -0.23
N VAL A 57 0.11 9.52 -0.91
CA VAL A 57 1.49 9.39 -1.35
C VAL A 57 1.51 9.14 -2.84
N SER A 58 2.68 9.33 -3.47
CA SER A 58 2.84 9.02 -4.88
C SER A 58 2.84 7.51 -5.11
N LEU A 59 2.48 7.09 -6.33
CA LEU A 59 2.62 5.69 -6.71
C LEU A 59 4.07 5.24 -6.64
N ASP A 60 4.99 6.09 -7.08
CA ASP A 60 6.42 5.78 -7.02
C ASP A 60 6.88 5.50 -5.60
N TYR A 61 6.41 6.29 -4.64
CA TYR A 61 6.72 6.05 -3.24
C TYR A 61 6.12 4.72 -2.78
N LEU A 62 4.86 4.49 -3.10
CA LEU A 62 4.14 3.28 -2.67
C LEU A 62 4.85 2.01 -3.14
N VAL A 63 5.31 1.98 -4.39
CA VAL A 63 5.95 0.79 -4.95
C VAL A 63 7.46 0.74 -4.72
N GLY A 64 8.01 1.72 -3.99
CA GLY A 64 9.41 1.68 -3.60
C GLY A 64 10.39 2.25 -4.61
N ARG A 65 9.91 3.02 -5.60
CA ARG A 65 10.79 3.63 -6.61
C ARG A 65 11.42 4.93 -6.14
N THR A 66 10.90 5.51 -5.08
CA THR A 66 11.44 6.74 -4.49
C THR A 66 11.16 6.72 -2.99
N ASP A 67 11.97 7.43 -2.22
CA ASP A 67 11.73 7.65 -0.79
C ASP A 67 10.98 8.96 -0.53
N ASN A 68 10.64 9.69 -1.60
CA ASN A 68 9.88 10.94 -1.48
C ASN A 68 8.39 10.64 -1.66
N PRO A 69 7.56 10.83 -0.60
CA PRO A 69 6.14 10.51 -0.68
C PRO A 69 5.31 11.53 -1.46
N GLU A 70 5.88 12.67 -1.80
CA GLU A 70 5.11 13.74 -2.45
C GLU A 70 4.54 13.31 -3.79
N ILE A 71 3.27 13.67 -4.01
CA ILE A 71 2.62 13.42 -5.29
C ILE A 71 3.16 14.44 -6.29
N ASN A 72 3.69 13.92 -7.40
CA ASN A 72 4.21 14.76 -8.46
C ASN A 72 3.05 15.13 -9.39
N ARG A 73 2.76 16.40 -9.47
CA ARG A 73 1.67 16.92 -10.30
C ARG A 73 2.17 17.77 -11.43
#